data_a111738170e15f3bb414cb10f0ef6659
#
_entry.id   a111738170e15f3bb414cb10f0ef6659
#
_cell.length_a   1.000
_cell.length_b   1.000
_cell.length_c   1.000
_cell.angle_alpha   90.00
_cell.angle_beta   90.00
_cell.angle_gamma   90.00
#
_symmetry.space_group_name_H-M   'P 1'
#
loop_
_entity.id
_entity.type
_entity.pdbx_description
1 polymer ?
#
loop_
_entity_poly.entity_id
_entity_poly.type
_entity_poly.pdbx_seq_one_letter_code
_entity_poly.pdbx_strand_id
1 'polypeptide(L)'
;MKGRKRTLRKGLSGKILSFTMALAMVANLMGGYCAATELSTKEVKAADAEQPPYRNVMYYGDWSIYSGQKNFTPDKIDGSLITHLNFAFMDADANGDLITTDTWADYENPNVGFSVGTDNKYAGVLGAMVLLRQKYPNMKIGVSVGGWTRSGDFPKIAASETTRKNFANNVAKFVHYYGYDFVDIDWEYPTADRDPDPEGNGVAIDKGCKGSAADTQNFTLLLQAIRDALDSYGTKDNKHYELSVAMSASPKMMEAIEYEKVLKIVDFANMMTYDLNGAWEGFTAHQTALYTNPAYGEGDAGLSVDSCIKYLENKYGDNIDYSKIVVGVAPYTRGWKEVKKDTGRDSKNPGLYADATGENGVTYAYSDIDSLVSKYNLTKYWDDVAKANYYYSESSGMFFTCDTEESVAEKGKYVKQKHLGGLISWM
;
A
#
# COMPACT_ATOMS: atom_id res chain seq x y z
N MET A 1 -52.76 -39.07 55.03
CA MET A 1 -53.77 -39.82 54.26
C MET A 1 -53.37 -39.79 52.80
N LYS A 2 -53.24 -41.01 52.24
CA LYS A 2 -53.35 -41.43 50.83
C LYS A 2 -52.70 -40.45 49.76
N GLY A 3 -51.63 -40.67 49.05
CA GLY A 3 -51.28 -41.87 48.37
C GLY A 3 -51.73 -41.82 46.90
N ARG A 4 -50.80 -41.68 45.97
CA ARG A 4 -50.83 -42.46 44.73
C ARG A 4 -49.54 -42.24 43.88
N LYS A 5 -48.87 -43.36 43.70
CA LYS A 5 -47.81 -43.59 42.71
C LYS A 5 -48.41 -43.46 41.29
N ARG A 6 -47.65 -42.85 40.35
CA ARG A 6 -47.74 -43.19 38.93
C ARG A 6 -46.37 -43.10 38.29
N THR A 7 -45.84 -44.22 38.11
CA THR A 7 -44.98 -44.84 37.11
C THR A 7 -44.33 -43.96 36.03
N LEU A 8 -43.03 -44.08 36.03
CA LEU A 8 -42.12 -43.86 34.88
C LEU A 8 -42.49 -44.74 33.71
N ARG A 9 -42.65 -44.13 32.54
CA ARG A 9 -42.30 -44.69 31.22
C ARG A 9 -42.59 -43.65 30.17
N LYS A 10 -41.55 -42.86 29.79
CA LYS A 10 -41.38 -42.24 28.46
C LYS A 10 -40.14 -41.34 28.56
N GLY A 11 -39.01 -41.78 28.08
CA GLY A 11 -37.81 -40.97 28.12
C GLY A 11 -36.59 -41.59 27.43
N LEU A 12 -36.76 -42.67 26.64
CA LEU A 12 -35.59 -43.26 25.97
C LEU A 12 -35.54 -43.06 24.43
N SER A 13 -36.65 -42.68 23.80
CA SER A 13 -36.67 -42.50 22.35
C SER A 13 -36.21 -41.09 21.87
N GLY A 14 -36.36 -40.07 22.74
CA GLY A 14 -35.97 -38.69 22.41
C GLY A 14 -34.47 -38.36 22.46
N LYS A 15 -33.71 -39.11 23.27
CA LYS A 15 -32.27 -38.91 23.40
C LYS A 15 -31.44 -39.59 22.32
N ILE A 16 -31.98 -40.67 21.70
CA ILE A 16 -31.29 -41.37 20.60
C ILE A 16 -31.46 -40.59 19.28
N LEU A 17 -32.57 -39.89 19.10
CA LEU A 17 -32.82 -39.11 17.88
C LEU A 17 -32.00 -37.78 17.88
N SER A 18 -31.76 -37.19 19.06
CA SER A 18 -30.94 -35.99 19.16
C SER A 18 -29.44 -36.29 18.99
N PHE A 19 -28.99 -37.47 19.37
CA PHE A 19 -27.59 -37.86 19.22
C PHE A 19 -27.24 -38.22 17.76
N THR A 20 -28.19 -38.82 17.01
CA THR A 20 -28.00 -39.10 15.59
C THR A 20 -28.08 -37.85 14.71
N MET A 21 -28.89 -36.85 15.05
CA MET A 21 -28.87 -35.56 14.33
C MET A 21 -27.59 -34.74 14.63
N ALA A 22 -27.08 -34.75 15.86
CA ALA A 22 -25.81 -34.11 16.18
C ALA A 22 -24.63 -34.77 15.46
N LEU A 23 -24.65 -36.11 15.31
CA LEU A 23 -23.58 -36.80 14.56
C LEU A 23 -23.65 -36.53 13.06
N ALA A 24 -24.84 -36.38 12.50
CA ALA A 24 -25.05 -36.03 11.09
C ALA A 24 -24.63 -34.57 10.78
N MET A 25 -24.85 -33.64 11.71
CA MET A 25 -24.37 -32.26 11.59
C MET A 25 -22.85 -32.15 11.72
N VAL A 26 -22.24 -32.94 12.62
CA VAL A 26 -20.78 -32.97 12.77
C VAL A 26 -20.13 -33.62 11.53
N ALA A 27 -20.73 -34.64 10.94
CA ALA A 27 -20.22 -35.25 9.71
C ALA A 27 -20.33 -34.30 8.49
N ASN A 28 -21.41 -33.50 8.40
CA ASN A 28 -21.55 -32.49 7.36
C ASN A 28 -20.62 -31.30 7.56
N LEU A 29 -20.35 -30.89 8.83
CA LEU A 29 -19.36 -29.86 9.14
C LEU A 29 -17.93 -30.36 8.85
N MET A 30 -17.59 -31.61 9.16
CA MET A 30 -16.31 -32.20 8.78
C MET A 30 -16.18 -32.43 7.27
N GLY A 31 -17.23 -32.82 6.57
CA GLY A 31 -17.24 -32.95 5.11
C GLY A 31 -17.07 -31.60 4.40
N GLY A 32 -17.68 -30.53 4.92
CA GLY A 32 -17.50 -29.18 4.41
C GLY A 32 -16.09 -28.63 4.72
N TYR A 33 -15.54 -28.96 5.87
CA TYR A 33 -14.19 -28.57 6.25
C TYR A 33 -13.10 -29.28 5.43
N CYS A 34 -13.30 -30.57 5.12
CA CYS A 34 -12.40 -31.29 4.21
C CYS A 34 -12.48 -30.78 2.77
N ALA A 35 -13.67 -30.40 2.29
CA ALA A 35 -13.81 -29.82 0.95
C ALA A 35 -13.18 -28.41 0.86
N ALA A 36 -13.29 -27.60 1.91
CA ALA A 36 -12.63 -26.28 1.95
C ALA A 36 -11.11 -26.39 2.10
N THR A 37 -10.61 -27.39 2.86
CA THR A 37 -9.16 -27.69 2.93
C THR A 37 -8.62 -28.27 1.64
N GLU A 38 -9.37 -29.11 0.93
CA GLU A 38 -8.97 -29.61 -0.39
C GLU A 38 -8.99 -28.51 -1.46
N LEU A 39 -9.86 -27.52 -1.36
CA LEU A 39 -9.84 -26.34 -2.25
C LEU A 39 -8.65 -25.42 -1.96
N SER A 40 -8.22 -25.33 -0.69
CA SER A 40 -7.05 -24.51 -0.32
C SER A 40 -5.72 -25.24 -0.57
N THR A 41 -5.72 -26.57 -0.66
CA THR A 41 -4.52 -27.39 -0.92
C THR A 41 -4.38 -27.83 -2.38
N LYS A 42 -5.36 -27.54 -3.26
CA LYS A 42 -5.01 -27.46 -4.67
C LYS A 42 -4.13 -26.22 -4.83
N GLU A 43 -2.84 -26.43 -4.56
CA GLU A 43 -1.81 -25.58 -5.18
C GLU A 43 -2.20 -25.47 -6.65
N VAL A 44 -2.73 -24.32 -7.03
CA VAL A 44 -2.64 -23.89 -8.41
C VAL A 44 -1.15 -23.75 -8.60
N LYS A 45 -0.47 -24.80 -9.08
CA LYS A 45 0.87 -24.64 -9.63
C LYS A 45 0.68 -23.52 -10.64
N ALA A 46 1.16 -22.34 -10.28
CA ALA A 46 1.37 -21.29 -11.25
C ALA A 46 2.08 -22.00 -12.39
N ALA A 47 1.49 -21.99 -13.56
CA ALA A 47 2.22 -22.40 -14.73
C ALA A 47 3.54 -21.64 -14.64
N ASP A 48 4.68 -22.28 -15.02
CA ASP A 48 6.00 -21.64 -15.09
C ASP A 48 5.98 -20.50 -16.13
N ALA A 49 5.06 -19.56 -15.96
CA ALA A 49 5.02 -18.31 -16.69
C ALA A 49 6.13 -17.48 -16.07
N GLU A 50 7.17 -17.28 -16.86
CA GLU A 50 8.29 -16.39 -16.54
C GLU A 50 7.70 -15.08 -15.99
N GLN A 51 7.99 -14.76 -14.73
CA GLN A 51 7.50 -13.52 -14.11
C GLN A 51 7.93 -12.36 -15.02
N PRO A 52 7.08 -11.36 -15.27
CA PRO A 52 7.45 -10.23 -16.07
C PRO A 52 8.74 -9.61 -15.52
N PRO A 53 9.68 -9.20 -16.37
CA PRO A 53 10.99 -8.73 -15.94
C PRO A 53 10.95 -7.48 -15.07
N TYR A 54 9.78 -6.81 -15.00
CA TYR A 54 9.55 -5.61 -14.21
C TYR A 54 8.34 -5.79 -13.31
N ARG A 55 8.45 -5.27 -12.07
CA ARG A 55 7.32 -5.21 -11.14
C ARG A 55 6.34 -4.13 -11.58
N ASN A 56 5.06 -4.46 -11.50
CA ASN A 56 3.95 -3.52 -11.51
C ASN A 56 3.24 -3.67 -10.17
N VAL A 57 3.60 -2.81 -9.22
CA VAL A 57 3.13 -2.85 -7.83
C VAL A 57 1.97 -1.88 -7.69
N MET A 58 0.89 -2.35 -7.07
CA MET A 58 -0.29 -1.53 -6.80
C MET A 58 -0.72 -1.64 -5.34
N TYR A 59 -1.39 -0.61 -4.84
CA TYR A 59 -2.03 -0.61 -3.54
C TYR A 59 -3.55 -0.62 -3.69
N TYR A 60 -4.21 -1.28 -2.75
CA TYR A 60 -5.66 -1.28 -2.60
C TYR A 60 -6.00 -0.99 -1.14
N GLY A 61 -6.62 0.17 -0.88
CA GLY A 61 -7.08 0.56 0.45
C GLY A 61 -8.38 -0.15 0.83
N ASP A 62 -8.49 -0.58 2.08
CA ASP A 62 -9.70 -1.18 2.64
C ASP A 62 -10.93 -0.25 2.53
N TRP A 63 -10.70 1.06 2.59
CA TRP A 63 -11.73 2.10 2.41
C TRP A 63 -12.31 2.19 1.00
N SER A 64 -11.71 1.54 0.01
CA SER A 64 -12.18 1.57 -1.39
C SER A 64 -13.58 1.00 -1.58
N ILE A 65 -14.02 0.14 -0.67
CA ILE A 65 -15.37 -0.45 -0.68
C ILE A 65 -16.49 0.55 -0.38
N TYR A 66 -16.18 1.72 0.17
CA TYR A 66 -17.18 2.71 0.57
C TYR A 66 -17.62 3.64 -0.56
N SER A 67 -18.77 4.26 -0.38
CA SER A 67 -19.39 5.13 -1.40
C SER A 67 -18.53 6.33 -1.79
N GLY A 68 -17.72 6.87 -0.87
CA GLY A 68 -16.74 7.93 -1.15
C GLY A 68 -15.70 7.53 -2.19
N GLN A 69 -15.43 6.23 -2.34
CA GLN A 69 -14.55 5.63 -3.34
C GLN A 69 -15.34 4.84 -4.40
N LYS A 70 -16.58 5.25 -4.68
CA LYS A 70 -17.45 4.66 -5.71
C LYS A 70 -17.73 3.16 -5.50
N ASN A 71 -17.63 2.68 -4.24
CA ASN A 71 -17.75 1.26 -3.87
C ASN A 71 -16.86 0.37 -4.76
N PHE A 72 -15.58 0.71 -4.87
CA PHE A 72 -14.62 -0.05 -5.67
C PHE A 72 -14.17 -1.30 -4.92
N THR A 73 -14.90 -2.39 -5.13
CA THR A 73 -14.66 -3.69 -4.49
C THR A 73 -13.56 -4.50 -5.20
N PRO A 74 -12.87 -5.44 -4.51
CA PRO A 74 -11.74 -6.20 -5.07
C PRO A 74 -12.02 -6.95 -6.37
N ASP A 75 -13.26 -7.39 -6.62
CA ASP A 75 -13.66 -8.10 -7.87
C ASP A 75 -13.52 -7.22 -9.13
N LYS A 76 -13.50 -5.89 -8.96
CA LYS A 76 -13.32 -4.91 -10.05
C LYS A 76 -11.87 -4.71 -10.48
N ILE A 77 -10.93 -5.26 -9.70
CA ILE A 77 -9.52 -5.19 -10.04
C ILE A 77 -9.21 -6.13 -11.20
N ASP A 78 -8.61 -5.57 -12.26
CA ASP A 78 -7.99 -6.38 -13.29
C ASP A 78 -6.53 -6.70 -12.91
N GLY A 79 -6.33 -7.88 -12.33
CA GLY A 79 -5.03 -8.36 -11.90
C GLY A 79 -4.13 -8.89 -13.02
N SER A 80 -4.57 -8.88 -14.30
CA SER A 80 -3.83 -9.48 -15.40
C SER A 80 -2.47 -8.82 -15.68
N LEU A 81 -2.34 -7.53 -15.36
CA LEU A 81 -1.12 -6.75 -15.53
C LEU A 81 -0.41 -6.42 -14.21
N ILE A 82 -1.00 -6.77 -13.06
CA ILE A 82 -0.46 -6.50 -11.74
C ILE A 82 0.46 -7.66 -11.34
N THR A 83 1.68 -7.35 -10.92
CA THR A 83 2.60 -8.36 -10.37
C THR A 83 2.47 -8.48 -8.86
N HIS A 84 2.27 -7.36 -8.16
CA HIS A 84 2.16 -7.28 -6.70
C HIS A 84 1.02 -6.33 -6.33
N LEU A 85 0.09 -6.81 -5.53
CA LEU A 85 -1.02 -6.02 -5.00
C LEU A 85 -0.92 -5.97 -3.48
N ASN A 86 -0.70 -4.77 -2.94
CA ASN A 86 -0.70 -4.51 -1.50
C ASN A 86 -2.11 -4.24 -0.99
N PHE A 87 -2.52 -4.98 0.02
CA PHE A 87 -3.61 -4.54 0.89
C PHE A 87 -3.10 -3.42 1.80
N ALA A 88 -3.77 -2.29 1.82
CA ALA A 88 -3.46 -1.12 2.62
C ALA A 88 -4.66 -0.77 3.51
N PHE A 89 -4.50 -0.67 4.83
CA PHE A 89 -3.31 -0.94 5.63
C PHE A 89 -3.66 -1.74 6.88
N MET A 90 -2.71 -2.50 7.38
CA MET A 90 -2.72 -2.87 8.81
C MET A 90 -1.96 -1.82 9.61
N ASP A 91 -2.35 -1.62 10.86
CA ASP A 91 -1.61 -0.86 11.86
C ASP A 91 -0.89 -1.83 12.81
N ALA A 92 -0.03 -1.31 13.66
CA ALA A 92 0.56 -2.04 14.77
C ALA A 92 0.60 -1.20 16.03
N ASP A 93 0.43 -1.84 17.18
CA ASP A 93 0.64 -1.16 18.44
C ASP A 93 2.11 -1.15 18.87
N ALA A 94 2.42 -0.42 19.94
CA ALA A 94 3.80 -0.28 20.44
C ALA A 94 4.45 -1.60 20.91
N ASN A 95 3.67 -2.67 21.11
CA ASN A 95 4.17 -4.00 21.43
C ASN A 95 4.50 -4.81 20.18
N GLY A 96 4.07 -4.33 19.00
CA GLY A 96 4.22 -5.02 17.72
C GLY A 96 3.07 -5.98 17.39
N ASP A 97 1.91 -5.81 18.02
CA ASP A 97 0.71 -6.57 17.67
C ASP A 97 -0.01 -5.89 16.50
N LEU A 98 -0.35 -6.67 15.46
CA LEU A 98 -1.10 -6.15 14.31
C LEU A 98 -2.53 -5.81 14.70
N ILE A 99 -2.99 -4.66 14.22
CA ILE A 99 -4.33 -4.14 14.44
C ILE A 99 -4.96 -3.75 13.11
N THR A 100 -6.26 -4.05 12.97
CA THR A 100 -7.09 -3.44 11.92
C THR A 100 -7.62 -2.09 12.38
N THR A 101 -7.80 -1.18 11.44
CA THR A 101 -8.45 0.11 11.71
C THR A 101 -9.92 0.12 11.27
N ASP A 102 -10.32 -0.88 10.50
CA ASP A 102 -11.70 -1.08 10.03
C ASP A 102 -12.08 -2.56 10.05
N THR A 103 -12.49 -3.04 11.24
CA THR A 103 -12.90 -4.44 11.43
C THR A 103 -14.01 -4.86 10.48
N TRP A 104 -14.94 -3.94 10.18
CA TRP A 104 -16.02 -4.25 9.25
C TRP A 104 -15.51 -4.48 7.83
N ALA A 105 -14.72 -3.57 7.30
CA ALA A 105 -14.14 -3.73 5.96
C ALA A 105 -13.28 -4.98 5.86
N ASP A 106 -12.38 -5.17 6.82
CA ASP A 106 -11.33 -6.17 6.75
C ASP A 106 -11.80 -7.60 6.99
N TYR A 107 -12.74 -7.79 7.93
CA TYR A 107 -13.09 -9.13 8.44
C TYR A 107 -14.56 -9.50 8.34
N GLU A 108 -15.49 -8.54 8.23
CA GLU A 108 -16.91 -8.82 8.46
C GLU A 108 -17.79 -8.55 7.24
N ASN A 109 -17.40 -7.62 6.36
CA ASN A 109 -18.25 -7.19 5.25
C ASN A 109 -18.44 -8.32 4.21
N PRO A 110 -19.69 -8.82 4.01
CA PRO A 110 -19.96 -9.83 3.00
C PRO A 110 -20.05 -9.26 1.59
N ASN A 111 -20.08 -7.90 1.44
CA ASN A 111 -20.32 -7.21 0.16
C ASN A 111 -19.02 -6.66 -0.42
N VAL A 112 -18.03 -7.51 -0.61
CA VAL A 112 -16.70 -7.16 -1.13
C VAL A 112 -16.48 -7.62 -2.58
N GLY A 113 -17.57 -7.85 -3.31
CA GLY A 113 -17.55 -8.24 -4.72
C GLY A 113 -17.31 -9.73 -4.98
N PHE A 114 -16.86 -10.47 -3.97
CA PHE A 114 -16.75 -11.93 -4.00
C PHE A 114 -17.70 -12.57 -3.01
N SER A 115 -18.04 -13.85 -3.24
CA SER A 115 -18.78 -14.63 -2.26
C SER A 115 -17.84 -15.07 -1.14
N VAL A 116 -17.83 -14.32 -0.06
CA VAL A 116 -16.99 -14.56 1.13
C VAL A 116 -17.84 -15.01 2.31
N GLY A 117 -17.23 -15.76 3.23
CA GLY A 117 -17.86 -16.09 4.50
C GLY A 117 -17.93 -14.88 5.44
N THR A 118 -18.69 -14.99 6.50
CA THR A 118 -18.85 -13.92 7.52
C THR A 118 -18.15 -14.24 8.84
N ASP A 119 -17.57 -15.42 8.97
CA ASP A 119 -17.08 -15.98 10.24
C ASP A 119 -15.75 -16.75 10.10
N ASN A 120 -15.00 -16.49 9.05
CA ASN A 120 -13.74 -17.19 8.80
C ASN A 120 -12.70 -16.27 8.14
N LYS A 121 -11.49 -16.79 7.92
CA LYS A 121 -10.38 -16.05 7.31
C LYS A 121 -10.62 -15.51 5.90
N TYR A 122 -11.72 -15.90 5.27
CA TYR A 122 -12.10 -15.45 3.92
C TYR A 122 -13.19 -14.38 3.95
N ALA A 123 -13.59 -13.87 5.11
CA ALA A 123 -14.53 -12.78 5.22
C ALA A 123 -13.84 -11.42 4.95
N GLY A 124 -14.63 -10.41 4.60
CA GLY A 124 -14.16 -9.05 4.37
C GLY A 124 -13.20 -8.90 3.18
N VAL A 125 -12.52 -7.76 3.14
CA VAL A 125 -11.56 -7.42 2.08
C VAL A 125 -10.35 -8.34 2.12
N LEU A 126 -9.87 -8.72 3.31
CA LEU A 126 -8.72 -9.63 3.44
C LEU A 126 -8.99 -10.99 2.79
N GLY A 127 -10.20 -11.51 2.98
CA GLY A 127 -10.62 -12.74 2.30
C GLY A 127 -10.84 -12.57 0.81
N ALA A 128 -11.40 -11.44 0.39
CA ALA A 128 -11.59 -11.11 -1.02
C ALA A 128 -10.28 -11.04 -1.79
N MET A 129 -9.20 -10.55 -1.16
CA MET A 129 -7.86 -10.56 -1.76
C MET A 129 -7.37 -11.97 -2.07
N VAL A 130 -7.62 -12.94 -1.19
CA VAL A 130 -7.28 -14.35 -1.45
C VAL A 130 -8.02 -14.88 -2.67
N LEU A 131 -9.30 -14.56 -2.79
CA LEU A 131 -10.12 -14.97 -3.95
C LEU A 131 -9.68 -14.27 -5.24
N LEU A 132 -9.30 -13.01 -5.15
CA LEU A 132 -8.73 -12.27 -6.28
C LEU A 132 -7.43 -12.92 -6.78
N ARG A 133 -6.53 -13.32 -5.87
CA ARG A 133 -5.31 -14.06 -6.22
C ARG A 133 -5.61 -15.39 -6.91
N GLN A 134 -6.65 -16.11 -6.48
CA GLN A 134 -7.05 -17.36 -7.15
C GLN A 134 -7.51 -17.09 -8.59
N LYS A 135 -8.15 -15.95 -8.84
CA LYS A 135 -8.53 -15.51 -10.20
C LYS A 135 -7.31 -15.12 -11.04
N TYR A 136 -6.26 -14.56 -10.42
CA TYR A 136 -5.04 -14.10 -11.08
C TYR A 136 -3.79 -14.74 -10.43
N PRO A 137 -3.48 -16.01 -10.72
CA PRO A 137 -2.46 -16.78 -9.99
C PRO A 137 -1.02 -16.27 -10.17
N ASN A 138 -0.76 -15.44 -11.19
CA ASN A 138 0.54 -14.80 -11.40
C ASN A 138 0.71 -13.50 -10.61
N MET A 139 -0.37 -12.97 -10.02
CA MET A 139 -0.33 -11.80 -9.16
C MET A 139 -0.04 -12.22 -7.73
N LYS A 140 0.94 -11.60 -7.09
CA LYS A 140 1.24 -11.75 -5.68
C LYS A 140 0.39 -10.79 -4.86
N ILE A 141 -0.05 -11.22 -3.68
CA ILE A 141 -0.79 -10.41 -2.72
C ILE A 141 0.04 -10.22 -1.47
N GLY A 142 0.17 -8.98 -1.03
CA GLY A 142 0.84 -8.59 0.19
C GLY A 142 -0.04 -7.80 1.13
N VAL A 143 0.48 -7.61 2.34
CA VAL A 143 -0.08 -6.71 3.34
C VAL A 143 0.93 -5.61 3.61
N SER A 144 0.49 -4.36 3.45
CA SER A 144 1.26 -3.19 3.87
C SER A 144 0.90 -2.83 5.31
N VAL A 145 1.92 -2.57 6.12
CA VAL A 145 1.77 -2.16 7.52
C VAL A 145 2.36 -0.78 7.69
N GLY A 146 1.57 0.15 8.18
CA GLY A 146 1.98 1.53 8.39
C GLY A 146 1.26 2.53 7.49
N GLY A 147 2.03 3.31 6.74
CA GLY A 147 1.56 4.49 6.01
C GLY A 147 1.60 5.75 6.86
N TRP A 148 1.30 6.91 6.27
CA TRP A 148 1.42 8.23 6.90
C TRP A 148 0.78 8.31 8.29
N THR A 149 -0.47 7.88 8.43
CA THR A 149 -1.23 8.02 9.68
C THR A 149 -0.97 6.90 10.69
N ARG A 150 -0.32 5.80 10.30
CA ARG A 150 -0.12 4.60 11.14
C ARG A 150 1.35 4.33 11.49
N SER A 151 2.25 5.28 11.22
CA SER A 151 3.69 5.12 11.51
C SER A 151 4.08 5.43 12.95
N GLY A 152 3.13 5.87 13.79
CA GLY A 152 3.42 6.45 15.10
C GLY A 152 4.05 5.51 16.13
N ASP A 153 3.84 4.22 16.03
CA ASP A 153 4.39 3.24 16.96
C ASP A 153 5.65 2.53 16.45
N PHE A 154 6.02 2.68 15.18
CA PHE A 154 7.27 2.09 14.63
C PHE A 154 8.54 2.45 15.42
N PRO A 155 8.75 3.71 15.88
CA PRO A 155 9.94 4.01 16.69
C PRO A 155 10.03 3.14 17.94
N LYS A 156 8.90 2.83 18.60
CA LYS A 156 8.84 1.97 19.79
C LYS A 156 9.02 0.49 19.42
N ILE A 157 8.34 0.04 18.37
CA ILE A 157 8.46 -1.33 17.85
C ILE A 157 9.92 -1.63 17.49
N ALA A 158 10.58 -0.71 16.79
CA ALA A 158 11.94 -0.89 16.30
C ALA A 158 13.01 -0.75 17.39
N ALA A 159 12.73 -0.07 18.50
CA ALA A 159 13.71 0.25 19.53
C ALA A 159 14.23 -0.95 20.31
N SER A 160 13.43 -2.00 20.51
CA SER A 160 13.85 -3.16 21.30
C SER A 160 13.80 -4.46 20.51
N GLU A 161 14.72 -5.40 20.83
CA GLU A 161 14.73 -6.73 20.21
C GLU A 161 13.41 -7.48 20.46
N THR A 162 12.83 -7.34 21.64
CA THR A 162 11.58 -8.00 22.01
C THR A 162 10.42 -7.55 21.14
N THR A 163 10.21 -6.25 21.01
CA THR A 163 9.12 -5.69 20.20
C THR A 163 9.34 -5.93 18.70
N ARG A 164 10.59 -5.84 18.20
CA ARG A 164 10.93 -6.22 16.82
C ARG A 164 10.58 -7.67 16.52
N LYS A 165 10.95 -8.61 17.40
CA LYS A 165 10.64 -10.04 17.24
C LYS A 165 9.15 -10.33 17.32
N ASN A 166 8.42 -9.64 18.22
CA ASN A 166 6.97 -9.79 18.30
C ASN A 166 6.32 -9.34 16.99
N PHE A 167 6.62 -8.13 16.52
CA PHE A 167 6.11 -7.61 15.27
C PHE A 167 6.44 -8.51 14.08
N ALA A 168 7.71 -8.90 13.95
CA ALA A 168 8.18 -9.78 12.88
C ALA A 168 7.43 -11.12 12.84
N ASN A 169 7.22 -11.74 14.01
CA ASN A 169 6.45 -12.98 14.08
C ASN A 169 4.96 -12.77 13.74
N ASN A 170 4.37 -11.64 14.14
CA ASN A 170 2.98 -11.34 13.88
C ASN A 170 2.72 -11.10 12.37
N VAL A 171 3.58 -10.34 11.68
CA VAL A 171 3.43 -10.13 10.23
C VAL A 171 3.69 -11.43 9.45
N ALA A 172 4.69 -12.23 9.83
CA ALA A 172 4.97 -13.51 9.20
C ALA A 172 3.81 -14.51 9.42
N LYS A 173 3.26 -14.56 10.63
CA LYS A 173 2.07 -15.36 10.95
C LYS A 173 0.85 -14.92 10.15
N PHE A 174 0.67 -13.63 9.94
CA PHE A 174 -0.43 -13.08 9.15
C PHE A 174 -0.38 -13.58 7.69
N VAL A 175 0.75 -13.41 7.00
CA VAL A 175 0.87 -13.86 5.60
C VAL A 175 0.77 -15.38 5.46
N HIS A 176 1.32 -16.13 6.42
CA HIS A 176 1.14 -17.58 6.50
C HIS A 176 -0.32 -17.97 6.67
N TYR A 177 -1.05 -17.34 7.63
CA TYR A 177 -2.45 -17.65 7.92
C TYR A 177 -3.37 -17.39 6.72
N TYR A 178 -3.23 -16.23 6.06
CA TYR A 178 -4.06 -15.86 4.90
C TYR A 178 -3.59 -16.52 3.59
N GLY A 179 -2.35 -16.99 3.54
CA GLY A 179 -1.73 -17.49 2.32
C GLY A 179 -1.29 -16.35 1.39
N TYR A 180 -1.01 -15.17 1.93
CA TYR A 180 -0.44 -14.04 1.19
C TYR A 180 1.00 -14.36 0.74
N ASP A 181 1.57 -13.50 -0.11
CA ASP A 181 2.86 -13.77 -0.75
C ASP A 181 3.98 -12.90 -0.19
N PHE A 182 3.65 -11.73 0.37
CA PHE A 182 4.65 -10.79 0.86
C PHE A 182 4.12 -9.85 1.95
N VAL A 183 5.07 -9.21 2.63
CA VAL A 183 4.85 -8.13 3.58
C VAL A 183 5.49 -6.87 3.02
N ASP A 184 4.83 -5.74 3.16
CA ASP A 184 5.34 -4.41 2.85
C ASP A 184 5.38 -3.57 4.13
N ILE A 185 6.49 -2.88 4.39
CA ILE A 185 6.64 -2.00 5.55
C ILE A 185 6.67 -0.56 5.07
N ASP A 186 5.70 0.20 5.54
CA ASP A 186 5.52 1.61 5.19
C ASP A 186 5.68 2.49 6.43
N TRP A 187 6.92 2.67 6.87
CA TRP A 187 7.26 3.56 7.99
C TRP A 187 7.62 4.96 7.48
N GLU A 188 6.74 5.92 7.76
CA GLU A 188 6.86 7.31 7.30
C GLU A 188 7.14 8.29 8.45
N TYR A 189 8.40 8.53 8.80
CA TYR A 189 9.65 7.96 8.27
C TYR A 189 10.59 7.64 9.43
N PRO A 190 11.54 6.71 9.28
CA PRO A 190 12.62 6.53 10.25
C PRO A 190 13.33 7.87 10.50
N THR A 191 13.61 8.18 11.77
CA THR A 191 14.19 9.43 12.27
C THR A 191 13.31 10.67 12.17
N ALA A 192 12.15 10.62 11.52
CA ALA A 192 11.27 11.77 11.42
C ALA A 192 10.67 12.13 12.79
N ASP A 193 10.70 13.43 13.12
CA ASP A 193 9.93 13.98 14.24
C ASP A 193 8.77 14.80 13.65
N ARG A 194 7.63 14.13 13.50
CA ARG A 194 6.41 14.67 12.90
C ARG A 194 5.29 14.70 13.94
N ASP A 195 4.60 15.82 14.02
CA ASP A 195 3.37 15.93 14.79
C ASP A 195 2.21 15.21 14.08
N PRO A 196 1.14 14.85 14.82
CA PRO A 196 -0.09 14.35 14.23
C PRO A 196 -0.64 15.31 13.16
N ASP A 197 -1.06 14.75 12.03
CA ASP A 197 -1.78 15.50 11.01
C ASP A 197 -3.26 15.60 11.41
N PRO A 198 -3.77 16.80 11.74
CA PRO A 198 -5.16 16.96 12.19
C PRO A 198 -6.18 16.71 11.08
N GLU A 199 -5.76 16.78 9.81
CA GLU A 199 -6.61 16.51 8.65
C GLU A 199 -6.48 15.05 8.18
N GLY A 200 -5.75 14.23 8.94
CA GLY A 200 -5.49 12.84 8.64
C GLY A 200 -6.75 12.06 8.27
N ASN A 201 -6.62 11.19 7.31
CA ASN A 201 -7.68 10.49 6.56
C ASN A 201 -8.68 9.70 7.43
N GLY A 202 -9.59 10.39 8.04
CA GLY A 202 -10.94 10.01 8.44
C GLY A 202 -11.15 8.90 9.45
N VAL A 203 -10.47 7.78 9.43
CA VAL A 203 -10.75 6.63 10.30
C VAL A 203 -9.61 6.34 11.29
N ALA A 204 -8.37 6.51 10.89
CA ALA A 204 -7.23 6.33 11.76
C ALA A 204 -6.84 7.66 12.44
N ILE A 205 -6.73 7.65 13.75
CA ILE A 205 -6.14 8.77 14.49
C ILE A 205 -4.64 8.76 14.20
N ASP A 206 -4.16 9.78 13.47
CA ASP A 206 -2.72 9.96 13.28
C ASP A 206 -2.04 10.27 14.62
N LYS A 207 -1.10 9.44 15.00
CA LYS A 207 -0.30 9.61 16.23
C LYS A 207 0.96 10.46 16.00
N GLY A 208 1.18 10.94 14.77
CA GLY A 208 2.45 11.51 14.35
C GLY A 208 3.52 10.43 14.20
N CYS A 209 4.79 10.84 14.15
CA CYS A 209 5.92 9.91 14.20
C CYS A 209 7.03 10.58 15.00
N LYS A 210 7.35 10.06 16.18
CA LYS A 210 8.38 10.63 17.08
C LYS A 210 9.65 9.80 17.00
N GLY A 211 10.34 9.97 15.87
CA GLY A 211 11.58 9.27 15.57
C GLY A 211 12.82 9.88 16.25
N SER A 212 13.91 9.17 16.14
CA SER A 212 15.22 9.55 16.65
C SER A 212 16.33 9.09 15.71
N ALA A 213 17.56 9.60 15.88
CA ALA A 213 18.71 9.17 15.08
C ALA A 213 19.00 7.65 15.18
N ALA A 214 18.54 6.99 16.26
CA ALA A 214 18.69 5.55 16.42
C ALA A 214 17.84 4.74 15.40
N ASP A 215 16.81 5.35 14.84
CA ASP A 215 15.88 4.66 13.95
C ASP A 215 16.53 4.27 12.62
N THR A 216 17.61 4.92 12.21
CA THR A 216 18.42 4.49 11.07
C THR A 216 18.86 3.04 11.21
N GLN A 217 19.45 2.69 12.35
CA GLN A 217 19.87 1.31 12.64
C GLN A 217 18.69 0.44 13.03
N ASN A 218 17.76 0.96 13.82
CA ASN A 218 16.58 0.23 14.28
C ASN A 218 15.70 -0.25 13.12
N PHE A 219 15.56 0.55 12.07
CA PHE A 219 14.83 0.16 10.85
C PHE A 219 15.49 -1.04 10.17
N THR A 220 16.80 -1.00 9.97
CA THR A 220 17.56 -2.14 9.42
C THR A 220 17.36 -3.40 10.27
N LEU A 221 17.44 -3.27 11.60
CA LEU A 221 17.25 -4.39 12.53
C LEU A 221 15.80 -4.92 12.52
N LEU A 222 14.81 -4.04 12.36
CA LEU A 222 13.41 -4.44 12.23
C LEU A 222 13.19 -5.25 10.96
N LEU A 223 13.70 -4.77 9.82
CA LEU A 223 13.59 -5.49 8.54
C LEU A 223 14.29 -6.85 8.59
N GLN A 224 15.46 -6.94 9.23
CA GLN A 224 16.16 -8.22 9.42
C GLN A 224 15.32 -9.19 10.27
N ALA A 225 14.72 -8.72 11.36
CA ALA A 225 13.86 -9.56 12.19
C ALA A 225 12.63 -10.08 11.41
N ILE A 226 12.04 -9.24 10.54
CA ILE A 226 10.92 -9.64 9.66
C ILE A 226 11.40 -10.68 8.65
N ARG A 227 12.55 -10.46 8.00
CA ARG A 227 13.13 -11.41 7.05
C ARG A 227 13.35 -12.78 7.69
N ASP A 228 13.97 -12.82 8.88
CA ASP A 228 14.23 -14.06 9.62
C ASP A 228 12.92 -14.80 9.97
N ALA A 229 11.88 -14.07 10.37
CA ALA A 229 10.57 -14.66 10.65
C ALA A 229 9.89 -15.19 9.38
N LEU A 230 9.89 -14.42 8.28
CA LEU A 230 9.35 -14.85 6.99
C LEU A 230 10.07 -16.09 6.45
N ASP A 231 11.39 -16.17 6.57
CA ASP A 231 12.18 -17.34 6.15
C ASP A 231 11.86 -18.58 6.99
N SER A 232 11.63 -18.39 8.31
CA SER A 232 11.22 -19.48 9.21
C SER A 232 9.86 -20.07 8.82
N TYR A 233 8.88 -19.23 8.48
CA TYR A 233 7.58 -19.69 7.97
C TYR A 233 7.71 -20.25 6.55
N GLY A 234 8.48 -19.61 5.69
CA GLY A 234 8.73 -20.04 4.33
C GLY A 234 9.33 -21.43 4.24
N THR A 235 10.25 -21.78 5.18
CA THR A 235 10.79 -23.13 5.29
C THR A 235 9.72 -24.17 5.58
N LYS A 236 8.72 -23.84 6.41
CA LYS A 236 7.59 -24.75 6.74
C LYS A 236 6.64 -24.91 5.55
N ASP A 237 6.43 -23.81 4.81
CA ASP A 237 5.47 -23.74 3.72
C ASP A 237 6.08 -24.08 2.36
N ASN A 238 7.40 -24.35 2.32
CA ASN A 238 8.17 -24.53 1.09
C ASN A 238 7.94 -23.36 0.10
N LYS A 239 7.98 -22.13 0.61
CA LYS A 239 7.67 -20.90 -0.13
C LYS A 239 8.63 -19.78 0.28
N HIS A 240 9.05 -18.95 -0.67
CA HIS A 240 9.69 -17.66 -0.36
C HIS A 240 8.60 -16.61 -0.14
N TYR A 241 8.51 -16.06 1.06
CA TYR A 241 7.72 -14.87 1.36
C TYR A 241 8.56 -13.64 1.08
N GLU A 242 8.12 -12.77 0.18
CA GLU A 242 8.85 -11.55 -0.11
C GLU A 242 8.66 -10.50 0.98
N LEU A 243 9.62 -9.59 1.08
CA LEU A 243 9.59 -8.41 1.95
C LEU A 243 9.86 -7.19 1.09
N SER A 244 8.96 -6.21 1.11
CA SER A 244 9.17 -4.91 0.50
C SER A 244 9.11 -3.79 1.54
N VAL A 245 9.55 -2.61 1.14
CA VAL A 245 9.48 -1.38 1.94
C VAL A 245 9.06 -0.21 1.07
N ALA A 246 8.26 0.69 1.63
CA ALA A 246 8.03 2.00 1.05
C ALA A 246 9.07 2.99 1.59
N MET A 247 9.66 3.79 0.72
CA MET A 247 10.74 4.71 1.05
C MET A 247 10.52 6.10 0.47
N SER A 248 10.88 7.11 1.24
CA SER A 248 10.85 8.50 0.79
C SER A 248 11.79 8.75 -0.38
N ALA A 249 11.40 9.64 -1.29
CA ALA A 249 12.25 10.20 -2.33
C ALA A 249 12.93 11.53 -1.91
N SER A 250 12.66 12.02 -0.69
CA SER A 250 13.32 13.21 -0.16
C SER A 250 14.74 12.90 0.31
N PRO A 251 15.79 13.61 -0.16
CA PRO A 251 17.17 13.38 0.26
C PRO A 251 17.35 13.37 1.78
N LYS A 252 16.65 14.25 2.51
CA LYS A 252 16.69 14.30 3.97
C LYS A 252 16.26 12.99 4.62
N MET A 253 15.20 12.35 4.12
CA MET A 253 14.72 11.07 4.64
C MET A 253 15.55 9.90 4.11
N MET A 254 16.03 10.00 2.86
CA MET A 254 16.91 8.99 2.28
C MET A 254 18.24 8.89 3.03
N GLU A 255 18.76 10.00 3.58
CA GLU A 255 19.98 10.02 4.39
C GLU A 255 19.88 9.14 5.65
N ALA A 256 18.68 8.97 6.19
CA ALA A 256 18.40 8.15 7.37
C ALA A 256 18.36 6.64 7.09
N ILE A 257 18.55 6.20 5.86
CA ILE A 257 18.41 4.79 5.46
C ILE A 257 19.76 4.17 5.11
N GLU A 258 20.04 3.00 5.66
CA GLU A 258 21.23 2.18 5.35
C GLU A 258 20.99 1.33 4.09
N TYR A 259 20.88 1.96 2.90
CA TYR A 259 20.46 1.30 1.64
C TYR A 259 21.25 0.04 1.31
N GLU A 260 22.57 0.03 1.51
CA GLU A 260 23.41 -1.15 1.24
C GLU A 260 23.03 -2.37 2.08
N LYS A 261 22.53 -2.15 3.31
CA LYS A 261 22.05 -3.20 4.19
C LYS A 261 20.61 -3.58 3.90
N VAL A 262 19.75 -2.55 3.79
CA VAL A 262 18.32 -2.76 3.58
C VAL A 262 18.05 -3.50 2.28
N LEU A 263 18.70 -3.13 1.16
CA LEU A 263 18.49 -3.80 -0.13
C LEU A 263 19.05 -5.23 -0.19
N LYS A 264 19.89 -5.63 0.77
CA LYS A 264 20.28 -7.04 0.94
C LYS A 264 19.23 -7.86 1.68
N ILE A 265 18.41 -7.21 2.50
CA ILE A 265 17.37 -7.84 3.34
C ILE A 265 16.05 -7.96 2.58
N VAL A 266 15.65 -6.88 1.89
CA VAL A 266 14.36 -6.82 1.19
C VAL A 266 14.45 -7.36 -0.25
N ASP A 267 13.32 -7.80 -0.77
CA ASP A 267 13.21 -8.23 -2.17
C ASP A 267 13.07 -7.04 -3.12
N PHE A 268 12.42 -5.95 -2.69
CA PHE A 268 12.36 -4.70 -3.41
C PHE A 268 11.99 -3.52 -2.51
N ALA A 269 12.25 -2.30 -3.01
CA ALA A 269 11.95 -1.04 -2.35
C ALA A 269 11.10 -0.14 -3.24
N ASN A 270 9.94 0.25 -2.76
CA ASN A 270 9.00 1.15 -3.38
C ASN A 270 9.40 2.59 -3.05
N MET A 271 10.06 3.28 -3.98
CA MET A 271 10.40 4.68 -3.81
C MET A 271 9.16 5.54 -4.09
N MET A 272 8.66 6.23 -3.09
CA MET A 272 7.50 7.12 -3.17
C MET A 272 7.87 8.42 -3.89
N THR A 273 8.16 8.31 -5.19
CA THR A 273 8.50 9.44 -6.06
C THR A 273 7.25 10.18 -6.54
N TYR A 274 6.35 10.40 -5.61
CA TYR A 274 5.13 11.22 -5.73
C TYR A 274 4.97 12.02 -4.43
N ASP A 275 3.98 12.91 -4.40
CA ASP A 275 3.82 13.90 -3.32
C ASP A 275 5.09 14.72 -3.08
N LEU A 276 5.87 14.90 -4.14
CA LEU A 276 7.11 15.67 -4.10
C LEU A 276 6.84 17.16 -3.92
N ASN A 277 5.68 17.63 -4.38
CA ASN A 277 5.14 18.97 -4.18
C ASN A 277 3.62 18.88 -4.00
N GLY A 278 3.06 19.79 -3.20
CA GLY A 278 1.62 19.79 -2.92
C GLY A 278 1.15 21.10 -2.30
N ALA A 279 -0.02 21.06 -1.69
CA ALA A 279 -0.70 22.23 -1.12
C ALA A 279 0.09 22.98 -0.03
N TRP A 280 1.11 22.35 0.53
CA TRP A 280 2.04 22.95 1.49
C TRP A 280 3.03 23.93 0.85
N GLU A 281 3.13 23.94 -0.49
CA GLU A 281 3.93 24.89 -1.23
C GLU A 281 3.11 26.13 -1.60
N GLY A 282 3.72 27.31 -1.46
CA GLY A 282 3.11 28.59 -1.88
C GLY A 282 3.18 28.84 -3.38
N PHE A 283 3.53 27.85 -4.18
CA PHE A 283 3.64 27.92 -5.64
C PHE A 283 3.32 26.56 -6.26
N THR A 284 2.91 26.60 -7.54
CA THR A 284 2.59 25.41 -8.31
C THR A 284 3.83 24.63 -8.72
N ALA A 285 3.78 23.30 -8.66
CA ALA A 285 4.88 22.44 -9.12
C ALA A 285 4.35 21.05 -9.51
N HIS A 286 5.20 20.24 -10.12
CA HIS A 286 4.88 18.83 -10.38
C HIS A 286 5.00 18.00 -9.11
N GLN A 287 3.98 17.21 -8.80
CA GLN A 287 4.05 16.29 -7.65
C GLN A 287 4.86 15.02 -7.92
N THR A 288 5.12 14.69 -9.18
CA THR A 288 5.69 13.38 -9.55
C THR A 288 6.44 13.45 -10.89
N ALA A 289 7.27 14.49 -11.06
CA ALA A 289 8.09 14.71 -12.25
C ALA A 289 9.09 13.58 -12.47
N LEU A 290 9.32 13.20 -13.75
CA LEU A 290 10.42 12.30 -14.08
C LEU A 290 11.77 12.99 -13.92
N TYR A 291 11.90 14.23 -14.43
CA TYR A 291 13.11 15.04 -14.32
C TYR A 291 12.83 16.38 -13.65
N THR A 292 13.85 16.93 -13.00
CA THR A 292 13.78 18.28 -12.47
C THR A 292 13.84 19.30 -13.62
N ASN A 293 12.86 20.21 -13.69
CA ASN A 293 12.90 21.35 -14.57
C ASN A 293 13.71 22.47 -13.91
N PRO A 294 14.80 23.00 -14.51
CA PRO A 294 15.61 24.07 -13.93
C PRO A 294 14.85 25.35 -13.62
N ALA A 295 13.70 25.58 -14.28
CA ALA A 295 12.83 26.73 -13.99
C ALA A 295 12.19 26.65 -12.58
N TYR A 296 12.24 25.50 -11.91
CA TYR A 296 11.84 25.37 -10.51
C TYR A 296 12.59 26.36 -9.60
N GLY A 297 13.85 26.62 -9.89
CA GLY A 297 14.69 27.57 -9.18
C GLY A 297 15.85 26.94 -8.43
N GLU A 298 16.62 27.79 -7.73
CA GLU A 298 17.73 27.36 -6.86
C GLU A 298 17.18 26.95 -5.49
N GLY A 299 17.86 26.05 -4.83
CA GLY A 299 17.51 25.58 -3.49
C GLY A 299 17.37 24.08 -3.44
N ASP A 300 16.46 23.58 -2.65
CA ASP A 300 16.08 22.15 -2.65
C ASP A 300 15.48 21.80 -4.01
N ALA A 301 16.40 21.79 -4.97
CA ALA A 301 16.15 21.71 -6.38
C ALA A 301 15.15 20.60 -6.65
N GLY A 302 14.07 20.95 -7.27
CA GLY A 302 12.85 20.21 -7.50
C GLY A 302 13.03 18.72 -7.47
N LEU A 303 12.39 18.11 -6.51
CA LEU A 303 12.40 16.65 -6.38
C LEU A 303 11.80 16.03 -7.64
N SER A 304 12.39 14.94 -8.07
CA SER A 304 11.94 14.17 -9.23
C SER A 304 12.35 12.71 -9.09
N VAL A 305 11.82 11.83 -9.91
CA VAL A 305 12.28 10.44 -9.99
C VAL A 305 13.78 10.38 -10.23
N ASP A 306 14.27 11.16 -11.21
CA ASP A 306 15.70 11.18 -11.59
C ASP A 306 16.59 11.73 -10.47
N SER A 307 16.15 12.77 -9.74
CA SER A 307 16.92 13.30 -8.63
C SER A 307 17.05 12.29 -7.48
N CYS A 308 16.00 11.51 -7.21
CA CYS A 308 16.02 10.43 -6.25
C CYS A 308 17.03 9.33 -6.66
N ILE A 309 16.98 8.88 -7.90
CA ILE A 309 17.90 7.85 -8.40
C ILE A 309 19.34 8.36 -8.44
N LYS A 310 19.57 9.58 -8.88
CA LYS A 310 20.89 10.21 -8.85
C LYS A 310 21.48 10.34 -7.46
N TYR A 311 20.65 10.62 -6.45
CA TYR A 311 21.08 10.60 -5.07
C TYR A 311 21.67 9.23 -4.69
N LEU A 312 20.97 8.13 -5.03
CA LEU A 312 21.44 6.78 -4.78
C LEU A 312 22.72 6.46 -5.59
N GLU A 313 22.76 6.81 -6.86
CA GLU A 313 23.92 6.61 -7.74
C GLU A 313 25.16 7.34 -7.21
N ASN A 314 25.00 8.60 -6.78
CA ASN A 314 26.10 9.39 -6.25
C ASN A 314 26.61 8.90 -4.90
N LYS A 315 25.73 8.39 -4.04
CA LYS A 315 26.08 7.97 -2.68
C LYS A 315 26.61 6.53 -2.63
N TYR A 316 26.02 5.64 -3.41
CA TYR A 316 26.24 4.19 -3.30
C TYR A 316 26.91 3.57 -4.54
N GLY A 317 26.84 4.22 -5.71
CA GLY A 317 27.39 3.66 -6.96
C GLY A 317 26.89 2.25 -7.21
N ASP A 318 27.79 1.32 -7.46
CA ASP A 318 27.49 -0.10 -7.74
C ASP A 318 27.30 -0.94 -6.46
N ASN A 319 27.30 -0.34 -5.27
CA ASN A 319 27.20 -1.07 -4.00
C ASN A 319 25.75 -1.51 -3.67
N ILE A 320 24.77 -1.07 -4.45
CA ILE A 320 23.36 -1.45 -4.29
C ILE A 320 22.80 -2.03 -5.59
N ASP A 321 21.79 -2.90 -5.44
CA ASP A 321 21.09 -3.52 -6.55
C ASP A 321 19.90 -2.66 -6.99
N TYR A 322 20.07 -1.92 -8.09
CA TYR A 322 19.04 -1.04 -8.65
C TYR A 322 17.83 -1.81 -9.20
N SER A 323 17.98 -3.10 -9.53
CA SER A 323 16.85 -3.94 -9.98
C SER A 323 15.82 -4.19 -8.86
N LYS A 324 16.16 -3.84 -7.62
CA LYS A 324 15.22 -3.84 -6.48
C LYS A 324 14.51 -2.51 -6.27
N ILE A 325 14.89 -1.45 -6.95
CA ILE A 325 14.29 -0.13 -6.82
C ILE A 325 13.08 -0.01 -7.75
N VAL A 326 11.92 0.28 -7.19
CA VAL A 326 10.65 0.47 -7.88
C VAL A 326 10.22 1.93 -7.71
N VAL A 327 9.93 2.65 -8.81
CA VAL A 327 9.65 4.09 -8.74
C VAL A 327 8.16 4.41 -8.87
N GLY A 328 7.75 5.50 -8.25
CA GLY A 328 6.36 5.85 -8.01
C GLY A 328 5.61 6.46 -9.19
N VAL A 329 4.34 6.14 -9.24
CA VAL A 329 3.32 6.68 -10.15
C VAL A 329 2.14 7.17 -9.30
N ALA A 330 1.62 8.36 -9.61
CA ALA A 330 0.50 8.97 -8.90
C ALA A 330 -0.72 9.18 -9.81
N PRO A 331 -1.64 8.19 -9.91
CA PRO A 331 -2.90 8.35 -10.64
C PRO A 331 -3.94 9.14 -9.79
N TYR A 332 -3.49 10.17 -9.11
CA TYR A 332 -4.30 11.12 -8.34
C TYR A 332 -3.70 12.51 -8.43
N THR A 333 -4.52 13.53 -8.18
CA THR A 333 -4.07 14.92 -8.31
C THR A 333 -3.55 15.49 -6.99
N ARG A 334 -2.56 16.40 -7.11
CA ARG A 334 -2.34 17.50 -6.17
C ARG A 334 -2.72 18.80 -6.84
N GLY A 335 -3.27 19.78 -6.10
CA GLY A 335 -3.79 20.98 -6.70
C GLY A 335 -3.53 22.27 -5.92
N TRP A 336 -3.61 23.38 -6.66
CA TRP A 336 -3.52 24.73 -6.14
C TRP A 336 -4.64 25.58 -6.75
N LYS A 337 -5.02 26.61 -6.03
CA LYS A 337 -5.96 27.66 -6.47
C LYS A 337 -5.29 29.03 -6.40
N GLU A 338 -5.97 30.03 -6.93
CA GLU A 338 -5.51 31.43 -6.93
C GLU A 338 -4.12 31.58 -7.56
N VAL A 339 -3.85 30.79 -8.61
CA VAL A 339 -2.57 30.84 -9.34
C VAL A 339 -2.40 32.19 -10.00
N LYS A 340 -1.31 32.88 -9.70
CA LYS A 340 -0.96 34.20 -10.20
C LYS A 340 -0.21 34.09 -11.52
N LYS A 341 -0.88 34.27 -12.66
CA LYS A 341 -0.36 34.02 -14.01
C LYS A 341 0.98 34.74 -14.33
N ASP A 342 1.19 35.90 -13.76
CA ASP A 342 2.35 36.74 -14.08
C ASP A 342 3.59 36.40 -13.21
N THR A 343 3.48 35.43 -12.31
CA THR A 343 4.58 35.01 -11.40
C THR A 343 5.23 33.69 -11.82
N GLY A 344 4.75 33.05 -12.89
CA GLY A 344 5.32 31.80 -13.39
C GLY A 344 6.77 31.96 -13.85
N ARG A 345 7.65 31.08 -13.38
CA ARG A 345 9.08 31.10 -13.67
C ARG A 345 9.43 30.43 -15.01
N ASP A 346 8.48 29.67 -15.59
CA ASP A 346 8.64 29.00 -16.87
C ASP A 346 7.72 29.61 -17.91
N SER A 347 8.25 30.43 -18.80
CA SER A 347 7.49 31.09 -19.86
C SER A 347 6.90 30.11 -20.90
N LYS A 348 7.40 28.86 -20.97
CA LYS A 348 6.92 27.84 -21.90
C LYS A 348 5.75 27.03 -21.29
N ASN A 349 5.64 27.00 -19.99
CA ASN A 349 4.69 26.21 -19.23
C ASN A 349 3.76 27.15 -18.40
N PRO A 350 2.67 27.66 -18.97
CA PRO A 350 1.78 28.61 -18.29
C PRO A 350 1.28 28.08 -16.94
N GLY A 351 1.33 28.89 -15.90
CA GLY A 351 0.86 28.56 -14.56
C GLY A 351 1.76 27.65 -13.76
N LEU A 352 2.85 27.13 -14.35
CA LEU A 352 3.84 26.29 -13.66
C LEU A 352 4.86 27.15 -12.91
N TYR A 353 5.21 26.74 -11.68
CA TYR A 353 6.09 27.45 -10.74
C TYR A 353 5.64 28.89 -10.47
N ALA A 354 4.33 29.11 -10.49
CA ALA A 354 3.68 30.38 -10.20
C ALA A 354 3.22 30.43 -8.74
N ASP A 355 3.23 31.62 -8.16
CA ASP A 355 2.67 31.81 -6.82
C ASP A 355 1.20 31.40 -6.78
N ALA A 356 0.82 30.68 -5.75
CA ALA A 356 -0.52 30.12 -5.61
C ALA A 356 -0.86 29.83 -4.15
N THR A 357 -2.14 29.58 -3.90
CA THR A 357 -2.61 29.06 -2.62
C THR A 357 -2.86 27.55 -2.76
N GLY A 358 -2.41 26.75 -1.80
CA GLY A 358 -2.69 25.32 -1.79
C GLY A 358 -4.20 25.06 -1.70
N GLU A 359 -4.69 24.06 -2.40
CA GLU A 359 -6.04 23.54 -2.21
C GLU A 359 -5.94 22.42 -1.16
N ASN A 360 -6.16 22.79 0.10
CA ASN A 360 -6.04 21.85 1.22
C ASN A 360 -7.09 20.73 1.08
N GLY A 361 -6.60 19.49 1.18
CA GLY A 361 -7.41 18.32 1.45
C GLY A 361 -8.22 17.76 0.28
N VAL A 362 -8.03 18.22 -0.96
CA VAL A 362 -8.79 17.70 -2.10
C VAL A 362 -7.87 16.99 -3.09
N THR A 363 -7.74 15.70 -2.90
CA THR A 363 -7.12 14.79 -3.88
C THR A 363 -8.23 14.18 -4.74
N TYR A 364 -8.08 14.24 -6.06
CA TYR A 364 -9.00 13.60 -7.00
C TYR A 364 -8.31 12.42 -7.67
N ALA A 365 -9.03 11.32 -7.85
CA ALA A 365 -8.54 10.22 -8.65
C ALA A 365 -8.37 10.64 -10.13
N TYR A 366 -7.39 10.08 -10.82
CA TYR A 366 -7.20 10.34 -12.25
C TYR A 366 -8.46 10.03 -13.08
N SER A 367 -9.26 9.05 -12.65
CA SER A 367 -10.56 8.74 -13.28
C SER A 367 -11.57 9.88 -13.25
N ASP A 368 -11.35 10.92 -12.44
CA ASP A 368 -12.23 12.08 -12.32
C ASP A 368 -11.70 13.31 -13.07
N ILE A 369 -10.56 13.17 -13.76
CA ILE A 369 -9.87 14.31 -14.40
C ILE A 369 -10.74 15.05 -15.42
N ASP A 370 -11.55 14.35 -16.21
CA ASP A 370 -12.45 14.96 -17.20
C ASP A 370 -13.52 15.83 -16.54
N SER A 371 -13.97 15.42 -15.36
CA SER A 371 -14.92 16.22 -14.55
C SER A 371 -14.25 17.49 -14.05
N LEU A 372 -12.98 17.42 -13.61
CA LEU A 372 -12.21 18.59 -13.17
C LEU A 372 -11.93 19.54 -14.35
N VAL A 373 -11.52 18.99 -15.51
CA VAL A 373 -11.31 19.75 -16.73
C VAL A 373 -12.57 20.56 -17.09
N SER A 374 -13.72 19.90 -17.07
CA SER A 374 -15.00 20.55 -17.36
C SER A 374 -15.39 21.58 -16.30
N LYS A 375 -15.25 21.24 -15.01
CA LYS A 375 -15.65 22.08 -13.87
C LYS A 375 -14.87 23.39 -13.80
N TYR A 376 -13.57 23.35 -14.04
CA TYR A 376 -12.65 24.47 -13.87
C TYR A 376 -12.14 25.05 -15.18
N ASN A 377 -12.63 24.58 -16.33
CA ASN A 377 -12.17 24.98 -17.66
C ASN A 377 -10.65 24.83 -17.82
N LEU A 378 -10.13 23.65 -17.43
CA LEU A 378 -8.70 23.37 -17.45
C LEU A 378 -8.21 23.04 -18.85
N THR A 379 -6.97 23.42 -19.15
CA THR A 379 -6.21 22.96 -20.31
C THR A 379 -5.12 22.00 -19.84
N LYS A 380 -4.97 20.85 -20.51
CA LYS A 380 -3.86 19.92 -20.29
C LYS A 380 -2.60 20.46 -20.94
N TYR A 381 -1.52 20.48 -20.20
CA TYR A 381 -0.17 20.86 -20.64
C TYR A 381 0.81 19.72 -20.45
N TRP A 382 1.89 19.77 -21.20
CA TRP A 382 3.03 18.87 -21.11
C TRP A 382 4.30 19.68 -20.86
N ASP A 383 5.01 19.39 -19.76
CA ASP A 383 6.35 19.90 -19.54
C ASP A 383 7.36 18.91 -20.13
N ASP A 384 7.92 19.28 -21.28
CA ASP A 384 8.87 18.41 -21.99
C ASP A 384 10.21 18.24 -21.28
N VAL A 385 10.57 19.14 -20.39
CA VAL A 385 11.77 19.05 -19.55
C VAL A 385 11.54 18.06 -18.41
N ALA A 386 10.45 18.21 -17.67
CA ALA A 386 10.11 17.35 -16.54
C ALA A 386 9.53 16.00 -16.96
N LYS A 387 9.10 15.85 -18.24
CA LYS A 387 8.33 14.71 -18.74
C LYS A 387 7.10 14.42 -17.87
N ALA A 388 6.36 15.48 -17.59
CA ALA A 388 5.22 15.46 -16.70
C ALA A 388 4.04 16.27 -17.22
N ASN A 389 2.83 15.81 -16.92
CA ASN A 389 1.60 16.50 -17.26
C ASN A 389 1.12 17.39 -16.10
N TYR A 390 0.40 18.45 -16.45
CA TYR A 390 -0.37 19.24 -15.53
C TYR A 390 -1.60 19.84 -16.22
N TYR A 391 -2.51 20.34 -15.44
CA TYR A 391 -3.75 20.96 -15.90
C TYR A 391 -3.88 22.35 -15.28
N TYR A 392 -4.09 23.36 -16.09
CA TYR A 392 -4.16 24.73 -15.62
C TYR A 392 -5.27 25.51 -16.33
N SER A 393 -5.88 26.47 -15.62
CA SER A 393 -6.80 27.44 -16.17
C SER A 393 -6.52 28.82 -15.61
N GLU A 394 -6.13 29.73 -16.46
CA GLU A 394 -5.98 31.15 -16.11
C GLU A 394 -7.30 31.77 -15.64
N SER A 395 -8.43 31.39 -16.25
CA SER A 395 -9.74 31.97 -15.92
C SER A 395 -10.28 31.55 -14.55
N SER A 396 -10.00 30.32 -14.10
CA SER A 396 -10.40 29.85 -12.78
C SER A 396 -9.29 29.97 -11.73
N GLY A 397 -8.03 30.18 -12.14
CA GLY A 397 -6.87 30.20 -11.26
C GLY A 397 -6.57 28.83 -10.65
N MET A 398 -7.04 27.73 -11.24
CA MET A 398 -6.84 26.37 -10.74
C MET A 398 -5.68 25.69 -11.48
N PHE A 399 -4.89 24.93 -10.72
CA PHE A 399 -3.79 24.09 -11.22
C PHE A 399 -3.86 22.71 -10.57
N PHE A 400 -3.69 21.66 -11.38
CA PHE A 400 -3.60 20.27 -10.90
C PHE A 400 -2.47 19.54 -11.60
N THR A 401 -1.82 18.63 -10.90
CA THR A 401 -0.76 17.78 -11.41
C THR A 401 -0.99 16.33 -11.00
N CYS A 402 -0.75 15.39 -11.90
CA CYS A 402 -0.85 13.94 -11.69
C CYS A 402 -0.07 13.21 -12.79
N ASP A 403 0.16 11.91 -12.62
CA ASP A 403 0.58 11.08 -13.74
C ASP A 403 -0.59 10.83 -14.72
N THR A 404 -0.22 10.67 -15.97
CA THR A 404 -1.08 10.26 -17.08
C THR A 404 -0.41 9.11 -17.81
N GLU A 405 -1.10 8.49 -18.78
CA GLU A 405 -0.53 7.41 -19.59
C GLU A 405 0.80 7.82 -20.25
N GLU A 406 0.90 9.09 -20.65
CA GLU A 406 2.09 9.66 -21.31
C GLU A 406 3.28 9.74 -20.35
N SER A 407 3.10 10.30 -19.15
CA SER A 407 4.17 10.39 -18.15
C SER A 407 4.57 9.02 -17.59
N VAL A 408 3.60 8.11 -17.40
CA VAL A 408 3.88 6.73 -17.01
C VAL A 408 4.69 5.98 -18.05
N ALA A 409 4.40 6.21 -19.35
CA ALA A 409 5.20 5.63 -20.43
C ALA A 409 6.66 6.14 -20.40
N GLU A 410 6.89 7.42 -20.11
CA GLU A 410 8.25 7.98 -19.95
C GLU A 410 8.95 7.37 -18.72
N LYS A 411 8.26 7.23 -17.58
CA LYS A 411 8.79 6.53 -16.40
C LYS A 411 9.15 5.07 -16.70
N GLY A 412 8.32 4.38 -17.50
CA GLY A 412 8.61 3.01 -17.93
C GLY A 412 9.85 2.91 -18.83
N LYS A 413 10.09 3.89 -19.72
CA LYS A 413 11.35 3.97 -20.49
C LYS A 413 12.55 4.22 -19.58
N TYR A 414 12.41 5.11 -18.60
CA TYR A 414 13.44 5.41 -17.61
C TYR A 414 13.81 4.19 -16.78
N VAL A 415 12.82 3.43 -16.28
CA VAL A 415 13.02 2.17 -15.55
C VAL A 415 13.87 1.20 -16.36
N LYS A 416 13.57 1.02 -17.64
CA LYS A 416 14.35 0.16 -18.54
C LYS A 416 15.77 0.68 -18.75
N GLN A 417 15.92 1.99 -18.97
CA GLN A 417 17.23 2.62 -19.21
C GLN A 417 18.15 2.53 -17.99
N LYS A 418 17.60 2.67 -16.80
CA LYS A 418 18.32 2.65 -15.52
C LYS A 418 18.38 1.26 -14.88
N HIS A 419 17.84 0.23 -15.53
CA HIS A 419 17.77 -1.14 -15.01
C HIS A 419 17.10 -1.24 -13.63
N LEU A 420 16.06 -0.43 -13.39
CA LEU A 420 15.29 -0.44 -12.14
C LEU A 420 14.28 -1.60 -12.12
N GLY A 421 13.73 -1.87 -10.94
CA GLY A 421 12.86 -3.01 -10.67
C GLY A 421 11.44 -2.91 -11.23
N GLY A 422 10.96 -1.70 -11.54
CA GLY A 422 9.59 -1.52 -12.03
C GLY A 422 8.92 -0.23 -11.57
N LEU A 423 7.59 -0.25 -11.58
CA LEU A 423 6.73 0.87 -11.18
C LEU A 423 5.83 0.47 -10.01
N ILE A 424 5.61 1.42 -9.12
CA ILE A 424 4.60 1.33 -8.05
C ILE A 424 3.57 2.43 -8.25
N SER A 425 2.29 2.10 -8.11
CA SER A 425 1.19 3.04 -8.14
C SER A 425 0.51 3.11 -6.77
N TRP A 426 0.50 4.30 -6.18
CA TRP A 426 -0.40 4.65 -5.08
C TRP A 426 -1.74 5.09 -5.66
N MET A 427 -2.87 4.74 -4.98
CA MET A 427 -4.22 5.00 -5.50
C MET A 427 -4.69 6.45 -5.26
#